data_3f6525e83c97918b726e9ec8f19734c3
#
_entry.id   3f6525e83c97918b726e9ec8f19734c3
#
_cell.length_a   1.000
_cell.length_b   1.000
_cell.length_c   1.000
_cell.angle_alpha   90.00
_cell.angle_beta   90.00
_cell.angle_gamma   90.00
#
_symmetry.space_group_name_H-M   'P 1'
#
loop_
_entity.id
_entity.type
_entity.pdbx_description
1 polymer ?
#
loop_
_entity_poly.entity_id
_entity_poly.type
_entity_poly.pdbx_seq_one_letter_code
_entity_poly.pdbx_strand_id
1 'polypeptide(L)'
;MKANNMMKAACLLMAAATAATNTVQAQKMNIEHHGDTTVISVQNPTKYLLLPIQEEQDEAQVLLSTGSKDDTWMDVRLAQNGADYYVPFALGNGKTATVKILGLKKDALAINLMRLSDTFDTTNTDYYRPSYHFTPLYGWMNDPNGMVYKDGEYHLYFQ
;
A
#
# COMPACT_ATOMS: atom_id res chain seq x y z
N MET A 1 50.89 34.84 -54.63
CA MET A 1 49.51 34.90 -54.16
C MET A 1 49.35 33.81 -53.11
N LYS A 2 49.26 34.19 -51.82
CA LYS A 2 49.26 33.27 -50.66
C LYS A 2 47.84 33.15 -50.13
N ALA A 3 47.28 31.95 -50.11
CA ALA A 3 46.02 31.64 -49.45
C ALA A 3 46.25 31.41 -47.95
N ASN A 4 45.58 32.18 -47.12
CA ASN A 4 45.59 31.99 -45.68
C ASN A 4 44.51 31.02 -45.24
N ASN A 5 44.96 29.89 -44.70
CA ASN A 5 44.08 28.95 -43.98
C ASN A 5 43.82 29.48 -42.56
N MET A 6 42.61 29.89 -42.31
CA MET A 6 42.10 30.07 -40.93
C MET A 6 41.45 28.76 -40.48
N MET A 7 42.17 28.02 -39.61
CA MET A 7 41.61 26.93 -38.82
C MET A 7 40.66 27.50 -37.76
N LYS A 8 39.40 27.19 -37.89
CA LYS A 8 38.40 27.41 -36.82
C LYS A 8 38.48 26.27 -35.85
N ALA A 9 39.01 26.52 -34.64
CA ALA A 9 38.91 25.60 -33.53
C ALA A 9 37.46 25.59 -33.04
N ALA A 10 36.77 24.47 -33.21
CA ALA A 10 35.46 24.21 -32.59
C ALA A 10 35.70 23.67 -31.17
N CYS A 11 35.43 24.51 -30.15
CA CYS A 11 35.34 24.06 -28.78
C CYS A 11 34.10 23.21 -28.59
N LEU A 12 34.28 21.91 -28.45
CA LEU A 12 33.23 20.97 -28.08
C LEU A 12 33.04 21.03 -26.55
N LEU A 13 32.04 21.75 -26.06
CA LEU A 13 31.61 21.68 -24.68
C LEU A 13 30.87 20.36 -24.49
N MET A 14 31.52 19.38 -23.88
CA MET A 14 30.84 18.20 -23.33
C MET A 14 30.16 18.60 -22.04
N ALA A 15 28.84 18.83 -22.08
CA ALA A 15 28.01 18.87 -20.89
C ALA A 15 27.90 17.43 -20.34
N ALA A 16 28.63 17.15 -19.29
CA ALA A 16 28.43 15.92 -18.52
C ALA A 16 27.08 16.03 -17.80
N ALA A 17 26.05 15.42 -18.37
CA ALA A 17 24.79 15.19 -17.68
C ALA A 17 25.05 14.13 -16.60
N THR A 18 25.25 14.55 -15.35
CA THR A 18 25.19 13.66 -14.21
C THR A 18 23.76 13.17 -14.06
N ALA A 19 23.44 12.02 -14.62
CA ALA A 19 22.23 11.30 -14.30
C ALA A 19 22.33 10.92 -12.83
N ALA A 20 21.56 11.64 -11.99
CA ALA A 20 21.32 11.21 -10.63
C ALA A 20 20.55 9.87 -10.73
N THR A 21 21.26 8.77 -10.61
CA THR A 21 20.64 7.47 -10.40
C THR A 21 20.04 7.51 -9.01
N ASN A 22 18.74 7.85 -8.91
CA ASN A 22 17.94 7.53 -7.75
C ASN A 22 17.92 6.00 -7.67
N THR A 23 18.84 5.45 -6.90
CA THR A 23 18.72 4.07 -6.46
C THR A 23 17.48 4.01 -5.56
N VAL A 24 16.35 3.65 -6.14
CA VAL A 24 15.18 3.22 -5.38
C VAL A 24 15.65 2.01 -4.59
N GLN A 25 15.99 2.24 -3.33
CA GLN A 25 16.36 1.17 -2.42
C GLN A 25 15.11 0.31 -2.29
N ALA A 26 15.15 -0.91 -2.84
CA ALA A 26 14.04 -1.82 -2.81
C ALA A 26 13.60 -1.98 -1.34
N GLN A 27 12.39 -1.55 -1.03
CA GLN A 27 11.83 -1.65 0.31
C GLN A 27 11.73 -3.12 0.66
N LYS A 28 12.47 -3.55 1.66
CA LYS A 28 12.53 -4.96 2.04
C LYS A 28 11.52 -5.19 3.17
N MET A 29 10.54 -6.02 2.91
CA MET A 29 9.73 -6.65 3.94
C MET A 29 10.50 -7.84 4.52
N ASN A 30 10.68 -7.85 5.83
CA ASN A 30 11.16 -9.03 6.55
C ASN A 30 9.93 -9.72 7.18
N ILE A 31 9.74 -11.00 6.89
CA ILE A 31 8.57 -11.78 7.32
C ILE A 31 9.05 -12.93 8.20
N GLU A 32 8.54 -12.99 9.41
CA GLU A 32 8.85 -14.01 10.41
C GLU A 32 7.56 -14.65 10.93
N HIS A 33 7.60 -15.95 11.25
CA HIS A 33 6.47 -16.68 11.79
C HIS A 33 6.77 -17.16 13.23
N HIS A 34 5.91 -16.78 14.16
CA HIS A 34 5.99 -17.11 15.57
C HIS A 34 4.67 -17.75 16.04
N GLY A 35 4.59 -19.09 15.95
CA GLY A 35 3.34 -19.80 16.24
C GLY A 35 2.24 -19.38 15.25
N ASP A 36 1.13 -18.87 15.77
CA ASP A 36 -0.02 -18.41 14.98
C ASP A 36 0.12 -16.94 14.51
N THR A 37 1.23 -16.30 14.82
CA THR A 37 1.48 -14.90 14.48
C THR A 37 2.53 -14.79 13.38
N THR A 38 2.21 -14.09 12.31
CA THR A 38 3.16 -13.64 11.29
C THR A 38 3.53 -12.20 11.56
N VAL A 39 4.82 -11.90 11.65
CA VAL A 39 5.34 -10.55 11.86
C VAL A 39 6.02 -10.05 10.60
N ILE A 40 5.58 -8.90 10.12
CA ILE A 40 6.15 -8.20 8.94
C ILE A 40 6.80 -6.92 9.42
N SER A 41 8.11 -6.82 9.24
CA SER A 41 8.89 -5.63 9.56
C SER A 41 9.30 -4.91 8.28
N VAL A 42 9.00 -3.60 8.20
CA VAL A 42 9.28 -2.76 7.03
C VAL A 42 10.13 -1.57 7.45
N GLN A 43 11.22 -1.34 6.73
CA GLN A 43 12.04 -0.14 6.87
C GLN A 43 11.63 0.89 5.82
N ASN A 44 11.47 2.16 6.23
CA ASN A 44 10.98 3.25 5.38
C ASN A 44 9.73 2.85 4.59
N PRO A 45 8.62 2.52 5.30
CA PRO A 45 7.43 2.00 4.66
C PRO A 45 6.81 3.02 3.69
N THR A 46 6.12 2.50 2.67
CA THR A 46 5.14 3.26 1.88
C THR A 46 3.92 3.57 2.74
N LYS A 47 2.94 4.28 2.17
CA LYS A 47 1.69 4.61 2.87
C LYS A 47 0.90 3.37 3.26
N TYR A 48 0.94 2.34 2.43
CA TYR A 48 0.09 1.15 2.57
C TYR A 48 0.87 -0.16 2.41
N LEU A 49 0.44 -1.16 3.14
CA LEU A 49 0.61 -2.57 2.81
C LEU A 49 -0.69 -3.02 2.12
N LEU A 50 -0.61 -3.43 0.86
CA LEU A 50 -1.75 -3.97 0.13
C LEU A 50 -1.93 -5.43 0.53
N LEU A 51 -3.08 -5.73 1.13
CA LEU A 51 -3.46 -7.05 1.61
C LEU A 51 -4.29 -7.76 0.54
N PRO A 52 -3.89 -8.95 0.07
CA PRO A 52 -4.66 -9.74 -0.87
C PRO A 52 -5.81 -10.43 -0.15
N ILE A 53 -7.03 -10.19 -0.60
CA ILE A 53 -8.27 -10.72 -0.02
C ILE A 53 -8.80 -11.88 -0.85
N GLN A 54 -9.31 -12.90 -0.17
CA GLN A 54 -10.07 -14.00 -0.75
C GLN A 54 -11.32 -14.22 0.11
N GLU A 55 -12.48 -13.84 -0.41
CA GLU A 55 -13.74 -13.69 0.34
C GLU A 55 -14.21 -14.94 1.07
N GLU A 56 -13.90 -16.12 0.55
CA GLU A 56 -14.35 -17.40 1.14
C GLU A 56 -13.38 -17.98 2.17
N GLN A 57 -12.40 -17.19 2.63
CA GLN A 57 -11.44 -17.66 3.63
C GLN A 57 -11.84 -17.27 5.05
N ASP A 58 -11.20 -17.96 6.02
CA ASP A 58 -11.30 -17.59 7.42
C ASP A 58 -10.71 -16.20 7.68
N GLU A 59 -11.27 -15.50 8.65
CA GLU A 59 -10.77 -14.20 9.06
C GLU A 59 -9.44 -14.31 9.78
N ALA A 60 -8.54 -13.39 9.43
CA ALA A 60 -7.28 -13.13 10.13
C ALA A 60 -7.30 -11.71 10.69
N GLN A 61 -6.64 -11.47 11.80
CA GLN A 61 -6.51 -10.14 12.37
C GLN A 61 -5.17 -9.53 12.01
N VAL A 62 -5.20 -8.37 11.37
CA VAL A 62 -4.01 -7.59 11.02
C VAL A 62 -3.90 -6.40 11.96
N LEU A 63 -2.75 -6.27 12.62
CA LEU A 63 -2.46 -5.24 13.61
C LEU A 63 -1.20 -4.48 13.22
N LEU A 64 -1.27 -3.16 13.15
CA LEU A 64 -0.10 -2.30 13.08
C LEU A 64 0.40 -2.02 14.50
N SER A 65 1.56 -2.55 14.85
CA SER A 65 2.20 -2.27 16.13
C SER A 65 3.14 -1.09 16.00
N THR A 66 2.71 0.06 16.50
CA THR A 66 3.51 1.30 16.52
C THR A 66 4.31 1.46 17.82
N GLY A 67 4.06 0.60 18.80
CA GLY A 67 4.57 0.75 20.16
C GLY A 67 3.81 1.80 20.98
N SER A 68 2.73 2.33 20.46
CA SER A 68 1.82 3.28 21.11
C SER A 68 0.51 2.61 21.53
N LYS A 69 -0.35 3.36 22.24
CA LYS A 69 -1.69 2.85 22.62
C LYS A 69 -2.69 2.86 21.46
N ASP A 70 -2.33 3.49 20.35
CA ASP A 70 -3.21 3.71 19.20
C ASP A 70 -2.83 2.77 18.05
N ASP A 71 -2.61 1.50 18.36
CA ASP A 71 -2.38 0.48 17.34
C ASP A 71 -3.65 0.31 16.48
N THR A 72 -3.49 0.37 15.17
CA THR A 72 -4.57 0.15 14.20
C THR A 72 -4.69 -1.33 13.90
N TRP A 73 -5.90 -1.83 13.87
CA TRP A 73 -6.17 -3.23 13.52
C TRP A 73 -7.35 -3.34 12.54
N MET A 74 -7.41 -4.45 11.82
CA MET A 74 -8.55 -4.79 10.97
C MET A 74 -8.67 -6.32 10.87
N ASP A 75 -9.90 -6.80 10.77
CA ASP A 75 -10.19 -8.19 10.44
C ASP A 75 -10.32 -8.35 8.93
N VAL A 76 -9.65 -9.35 8.36
CA VAL A 76 -9.59 -9.56 6.91
C VAL A 76 -9.53 -11.05 6.57
N ARG A 77 -9.99 -11.41 5.39
CA ARG A 77 -9.91 -12.78 4.83
C ARG A 77 -8.76 -12.86 3.86
N LEU A 78 -7.58 -13.18 4.36
CA LEU A 78 -6.36 -13.21 3.56
C LEU A 78 -6.30 -14.40 2.61
N ALA A 79 -5.80 -14.15 1.40
CA ALA A 79 -5.73 -15.12 0.32
C ALA A 79 -4.92 -16.38 0.69
N GLN A 80 -5.52 -17.55 0.56
CA GLN A 80 -4.87 -18.85 0.69
C GLN A 80 -4.41 -19.41 -0.66
N ASN A 81 -5.26 -19.31 -1.68
CA ASN A 81 -5.06 -19.93 -2.99
C ASN A 81 -5.08 -18.94 -4.16
N GLY A 82 -5.63 -17.74 -3.97
CA GLY A 82 -5.74 -16.68 -4.95
C GLY A 82 -6.32 -15.42 -4.31
N ALA A 83 -6.08 -14.26 -4.89
CA ALA A 83 -6.65 -13.00 -4.43
C ALA A 83 -7.78 -12.56 -5.34
N ASP A 84 -8.93 -12.25 -4.76
CA ASP A 84 -10.06 -11.66 -5.47
C ASP A 84 -9.81 -10.17 -5.70
N TYR A 85 -9.29 -9.47 -4.68
CA TYR A 85 -8.90 -8.06 -4.76
C TYR A 85 -7.88 -7.71 -3.67
N TYR A 86 -7.48 -6.44 -3.60
CA TYR A 86 -6.54 -5.92 -2.62
C TYR A 86 -7.16 -4.79 -1.81
N VAL A 87 -6.92 -4.78 -0.50
CA VAL A 87 -7.28 -3.67 0.38
C VAL A 87 -6.05 -2.99 0.94
N PRO A 88 -6.05 -1.65 1.11
CA PRO A 88 -4.95 -0.93 1.70
C PRO A 88 -5.00 -0.99 3.23
N PHE A 89 -3.90 -1.38 3.85
CA PHE A 89 -3.68 -1.27 5.28
C PHE A 89 -2.65 -0.16 5.53
N ALA A 90 -3.04 0.91 6.21
CA ALA A 90 -2.20 2.08 6.42
C ALA A 90 -1.03 1.76 7.37
N LEU A 91 0.20 2.08 6.96
CA LEU A 91 1.42 1.81 7.73
C LEU A 91 1.88 3.01 8.58
N GLY A 92 1.16 4.12 8.53
CA GLY A 92 1.54 5.36 9.23
C GLY A 92 2.74 6.06 8.60
N ASN A 93 3.28 7.06 9.31
CA ASN A 93 4.34 7.94 8.81
C ASN A 93 5.70 7.69 9.51
N GLY A 94 5.87 6.54 10.13
CA GLY A 94 7.09 6.16 10.85
C GLY A 94 8.24 5.78 9.91
N LYS A 95 9.46 5.77 10.44
CA LYS A 95 10.63 5.23 9.71
C LYS A 95 10.62 3.71 9.63
N THR A 96 9.84 3.08 10.48
CA THR A 96 9.65 1.63 10.53
C THR A 96 8.18 1.33 10.78
N ALA A 97 7.70 0.24 10.23
CA ALA A 97 6.38 -0.31 10.54
C ALA A 97 6.53 -1.80 10.90
N THR A 98 5.79 -2.23 11.91
CA THR A 98 5.69 -3.64 12.28
C THR A 98 4.23 -4.04 12.22
N VAL A 99 3.92 -4.95 11.31
CA VAL A 99 2.57 -5.49 11.14
C VAL A 99 2.57 -6.91 11.69
N LYS A 100 1.61 -7.20 12.57
CA LYS A 100 1.37 -8.55 13.09
C LYS A 100 0.08 -9.07 12.49
N ILE A 101 0.11 -10.30 12.03
CA ILE A 101 -1.06 -10.97 11.46
C ILE A 101 -1.29 -12.23 12.27
N LEU A 102 -2.46 -12.32 12.90
CA LEU A 102 -2.89 -13.49 13.67
C LEU A 102 -3.79 -14.35 12.79
N GLY A 103 -3.63 -15.67 12.86
CA GLY A 103 -4.44 -16.63 12.12
C GLY A 103 -4.00 -16.88 10.66
N LEU A 104 -2.95 -16.22 10.17
CA LEU A 104 -2.42 -16.48 8.83
C LEU A 104 -1.60 -17.77 8.80
N LYS A 105 -1.97 -18.71 7.92
CA LYS A 105 -1.21 -19.94 7.70
C LYS A 105 0.13 -19.64 7.03
N LYS A 106 1.17 -20.39 7.39
CA LYS A 106 2.54 -20.18 6.88
C LYS A 106 2.69 -20.40 5.38
N ASP A 107 1.85 -21.22 4.80
CA ASP A 107 1.80 -21.55 3.38
C ASP A 107 0.77 -20.71 2.59
N ALA A 108 0.12 -19.75 3.26
CA ALA A 108 -0.85 -18.88 2.62
C ALA A 108 -0.22 -18.07 1.48
N LEU A 109 -0.87 -18.08 0.32
CA LEU A 109 -0.43 -17.33 -0.85
C LEU A 109 -0.32 -15.82 -0.57
N ALA A 110 -1.13 -15.32 0.39
CA ALA A 110 -1.11 -13.93 0.82
C ALA A 110 0.30 -13.43 1.17
N ILE A 111 1.15 -14.28 1.77
CA ILE A 111 2.52 -13.92 2.15
C ILE A 111 3.33 -13.45 0.93
N ASN A 112 3.15 -14.09 -0.21
CA ASN A 112 3.86 -13.77 -1.46
C ASN A 112 3.17 -12.67 -2.27
N LEU A 113 1.88 -12.43 -2.05
CA LEU A 113 1.07 -11.46 -2.78
C LEU A 113 1.01 -10.09 -2.11
N MET A 114 1.31 -9.99 -0.80
CA MET A 114 1.40 -8.69 -0.11
C MET A 114 2.46 -7.81 -0.75
N ARG A 115 2.15 -6.53 -0.89
CA ARG A 115 3.07 -5.56 -1.50
C ARG A 115 2.94 -4.18 -0.88
N LEU A 116 4.05 -3.48 -0.82
CA LEU A 116 4.11 -2.09 -0.38
C LEU A 116 3.69 -1.15 -1.52
N SER A 117 2.90 -0.13 -1.21
CA SER A 117 2.43 0.84 -2.21
C SER A 117 2.12 2.19 -1.58
N ASP A 118 2.32 3.28 -2.32
CA ASP A 118 1.85 4.62 -1.94
C ASP A 118 0.42 4.91 -2.43
N THR A 119 -0.11 4.03 -3.28
CA THR A 119 -1.44 4.15 -3.89
C THR A 119 -2.16 2.81 -3.87
N PHE A 120 -3.48 2.84 -4.00
CA PHE A 120 -4.32 1.66 -4.21
C PHE A 120 -5.40 1.97 -5.24
N ASP A 121 -6.02 0.93 -5.79
CA ASP A 121 -7.09 1.09 -6.76
C ASP A 121 -8.35 1.62 -6.08
N THR A 122 -8.82 2.77 -6.53
CA THR A 122 -10.05 3.42 -6.06
C THR A 122 -11.19 3.33 -7.08
N THR A 123 -10.97 2.66 -8.21
CA THR A 123 -11.91 2.69 -9.33
C THR A 123 -13.02 1.68 -9.21
N ASN A 124 -13.08 0.86 -8.22
CA ASN A 124 -14.07 -0.20 -8.02
C ASN A 124 -15.17 -0.27 -9.12
N THR A 125 -14.93 -1.12 -10.10
CA THR A 125 -15.82 -1.32 -11.28
C THR A 125 -16.66 -2.59 -11.18
N ASP A 126 -16.90 -3.10 -9.98
CA ASP A 126 -17.69 -4.30 -9.76
C ASP A 126 -19.06 -4.17 -10.42
N TYR A 127 -19.48 -5.22 -11.12
CA TYR A 127 -20.74 -5.28 -11.85
C TYR A 127 -21.96 -5.00 -10.96
N TYR A 128 -21.94 -5.44 -9.70
CA TYR A 128 -23.04 -5.26 -8.75
C TYR A 128 -22.96 -3.94 -7.96
N ARG A 129 -21.94 -3.10 -8.18
CA ARG A 129 -21.82 -1.84 -7.49
C ARG A 129 -22.92 -0.86 -7.89
N PRO A 130 -23.73 -0.35 -6.94
CA PRO A 130 -24.75 0.65 -7.24
C PRO A 130 -24.12 1.93 -7.80
N SER A 131 -24.76 2.51 -8.81
CA SER A 131 -24.25 3.72 -9.47
C SER A 131 -24.66 5.03 -8.75
N TYR A 132 -25.61 4.98 -7.82
CA TYR A 132 -26.17 6.16 -7.15
C TYR A 132 -26.35 6.03 -5.63
N HIS A 133 -26.19 4.85 -5.06
CA HIS A 133 -26.16 4.65 -3.61
C HIS A 133 -24.73 4.75 -3.08
N PHE A 134 -24.59 5.27 -1.85
CA PHE A 134 -23.31 5.23 -1.16
C PHE A 134 -22.91 3.76 -0.92
N THR A 135 -21.65 3.46 -1.26
CA THR A 135 -21.01 2.17 -0.95
C THR A 135 -19.56 2.43 -0.58
N PRO A 136 -18.96 1.66 0.35
CA PRO A 136 -17.53 1.76 0.63
C PRO A 136 -16.73 1.35 -0.62
N LEU A 137 -15.47 1.77 -0.69
CA LEU A 137 -14.57 1.36 -1.79
C LEU A 137 -14.26 -0.13 -1.74
N TYR A 138 -14.21 -0.70 -0.56
CA TYR A 138 -13.94 -2.11 -0.29
C TYR A 138 -14.50 -2.48 1.08
N GLY A 139 -14.64 -3.78 1.33
CA GLY A 139 -15.03 -4.33 2.62
C GLY A 139 -16.52 -4.19 2.93
N TRP A 140 -16.87 -4.61 4.11
CA TRP A 140 -18.23 -4.59 4.64
C TRP A 140 -18.52 -3.28 5.35
N MET A 141 -19.71 -2.77 5.20
CA MET A 141 -20.23 -1.61 5.93
C MET A 141 -21.42 -2.07 6.77
N ASN A 142 -21.31 -1.91 8.08
CA ASN A 142 -22.42 -2.14 9.01
C ASN A 142 -23.41 -0.96 8.99
N ASP A 143 -24.34 -0.97 9.94
CA ASP A 143 -25.41 0.04 10.04
C ASP A 143 -24.84 1.46 10.16
N PRO A 144 -25.45 2.44 9.48
CA PRO A 144 -25.06 3.82 9.65
C PRO A 144 -25.40 4.30 11.08
N ASN A 145 -24.42 4.90 11.76
CA ASN A 145 -24.55 5.39 13.12
C ASN A 145 -25.08 6.81 13.20
N GLY A 146 -25.10 7.52 12.11
CA GLY A 146 -25.59 8.89 12.05
C GLY A 146 -24.99 9.69 10.92
N MET A 147 -25.58 10.85 10.68
CA MET A 147 -25.11 11.80 9.68
C MET A 147 -25.10 13.20 10.30
N VAL A 148 -24.05 13.96 10.02
CA VAL A 148 -23.96 15.37 10.43
C VAL A 148 -23.56 16.23 9.25
N TYR A 149 -24.14 17.42 9.17
CA TYR A 149 -23.69 18.45 8.23
C TYR A 149 -22.76 19.42 8.96
N LYS A 150 -21.54 19.54 8.48
CA LYS A 150 -20.52 20.43 9.05
C LYS A 150 -19.62 20.99 7.94
N ASP A 151 -19.32 22.27 8.01
CA ASP A 151 -18.38 22.97 7.13
C ASP A 151 -18.68 22.81 5.61
N GLY A 152 -19.97 22.68 5.24
CA GLY A 152 -20.41 22.53 3.86
C GLY A 152 -20.52 21.08 3.37
N GLU A 153 -20.22 20.10 4.19
CA GLU A 153 -20.19 18.68 3.83
C GLU A 153 -21.10 17.83 4.74
N TYR A 154 -21.64 16.74 4.18
CA TYR A 154 -22.34 15.70 4.93
C TYR A 154 -21.38 14.58 5.31
N HIS A 155 -21.25 14.34 6.60
CA HIS A 155 -20.44 13.25 7.15
C HIS A 155 -21.35 12.10 7.53
N LEU A 156 -21.16 10.93 6.92
CA LEU A 156 -21.86 9.69 7.25
C LEU A 156 -20.95 8.81 8.10
N TYR A 157 -21.41 8.46 9.30
CA TYR A 157 -20.71 7.56 10.21
C TYR A 157 -21.34 6.17 10.15
N PHE A 158 -20.52 5.15 10.13
CA PHE A 158 -20.94 3.74 10.13
C PHE A 158 -19.88 2.87 10.84
N GLN A 159 -20.29 1.69 11.23
CA GLN A 159 -19.38 0.69 11.79
C GLN A 159 -18.72 -0.14 10.70
#